data_fabeee611cd205e53408aba553cd38fe
#
_entry.id   fabeee611cd205e53408aba553cd38fe
#
_cell.length_a   1.000
_cell.length_b   1.000
_cell.length_c   1.000
_cell.angle_alpha   90.00
_cell.angle_beta   90.00
_cell.angle_gamma   90.00
#
_symmetry.space_group_name_H-M   'P 1'
#
loop_
_entity.id
_entity.type
_entity.pdbx_description
1 polymer ?
#
loop_
_entity_poly.entity_id
_entity_poly.type
_entity_poly.pdbx_seq_one_letter_code
_entity_poly.pdbx_strand_id
1 'polypeptide(L)'
;IRYPEMSRGLGDVYKRQSQTLLHATSKDGITWEKSKEALEIPPQEGYDKRNWRDPFVLWDEEREEYLLILGARKGEDKRKQTGRLVHFTSKDLKKWEFKGDFWAPGIYTMFEMPEIFKMGDWWYLVFSEYSEGNKIHYRRSKNLYGPWEAPFDDAFDGRAYYAGRTAFDGERRVLFGWVPTRIDNDDKNAYLWGGTFVPHEVFQKEDGTLGVKPVDQMMEAFDGWKDLFNPCMKTIDTKEETLLCEDTGSIAAFKTTVKFEEGTKEFSIRFYKDEETEVSYEYRFFVEENK
;
A
#
# COMPACT_ATOMS: atom_id res chain seq x y z
N ILE A 1 -15.50 -13.09 4.24
CA ILE A 1 -15.59 -14.57 4.25
C ILE A 1 -15.32 -14.97 5.69
N ARG A 2 -16.38 -15.29 6.46
CA ARG A 2 -16.19 -16.12 7.66
C ARG A 2 -15.48 -17.36 7.16
N TYR A 3 -14.25 -17.56 7.59
CA TYR A 3 -13.66 -18.87 7.49
C TYR A 3 -14.66 -19.81 8.16
N PRO A 4 -15.18 -20.83 7.46
CA PRO A 4 -16.07 -21.76 8.10
C PRO A 4 -15.38 -22.22 9.37
N GLU A 5 -16.16 -22.47 10.41
CA GLU A 5 -15.70 -23.08 11.67
C GLU A 5 -15.15 -24.48 11.38
N MET A 6 -14.22 -24.57 10.46
CA MET A 6 -13.43 -25.76 10.25
C MET A 6 -12.41 -25.80 11.34
N SER A 7 -12.76 -26.57 12.29
CA SER A 7 -11.86 -27.30 13.14
C SER A 7 -11.33 -26.53 14.34
N ARG A 8 -12.02 -26.66 15.42
CA ARG A 8 -11.39 -26.67 16.74
C ARG A 8 -10.26 -27.71 16.87
N GLY A 9 -10.07 -28.59 15.88
CA GLY A 9 -9.00 -29.59 15.85
C GLY A 9 -7.82 -29.30 14.92
N LEU A 10 -7.92 -28.32 13.98
CA LEU A 10 -6.84 -27.96 13.07
C LEU A 10 -6.03 -26.74 13.54
N GLY A 11 -6.39 -26.09 14.63
CA GLY A 11 -5.64 -24.97 15.19
C GLY A 11 -4.17 -25.30 15.47
N ASP A 12 -3.87 -26.53 15.86
CA ASP A 12 -2.50 -26.99 16.12
C ASP A 12 -1.75 -27.34 14.82
N VAL A 13 -2.45 -27.74 13.78
CA VAL A 13 -1.86 -28.00 12.46
C VAL A 13 -1.48 -26.68 11.80
N TYR A 14 -2.32 -25.66 11.86
CA TYR A 14 -2.00 -24.32 11.36
C TYR A 14 -0.80 -23.68 12.07
N LYS A 15 -0.64 -23.91 13.36
CA LYS A 15 0.49 -23.41 14.14
C LYS A 15 1.83 -24.05 13.76
N ARG A 16 1.84 -25.16 13.05
CA ARG A 16 3.03 -25.90 12.63
C ARG A 16 3.38 -25.75 11.15
N GLN A 17 2.51 -25.12 10.36
CA GLN A 17 2.74 -24.94 8.92
C GLN A 17 3.79 -23.84 8.67
N SER A 18 4.77 -24.15 7.84
CA SER A 18 5.67 -23.16 7.26
C SER A 18 5.07 -22.60 5.97
N GLN A 19 5.40 -21.36 5.66
CA GLN A 19 5.11 -20.80 4.34
C GLN A 19 6.11 -21.35 3.32
N THR A 20 5.62 -21.63 2.12
CA THR A 20 6.46 -22.08 1.01
C THR A 20 6.11 -21.33 -0.27
N LEU A 21 7.08 -21.20 -1.15
CA LEU A 21 6.89 -20.56 -2.44
C LEU A 21 6.57 -21.62 -3.50
N LEU A 22 5.57 -21.32 -4.31
CA LEU A 22 5.16 -22.12 -5.43
C LEU A 22 5.39 -21.37 -6.73
N HIS A 23 5.58 -22.14 -7.80
CA HIS A 23 5.81 -21.59 -9.14
C HIS A 23 4.69 -22.03 -10.09
N ALA A 24 4.22 -21.11 -10.89
CA ALA A 24 3.31 -21.36 -11.98
C ALA A 24 3.73 -20.52 -13.19
N THR A 25 3.45 -21.02 -14.38
CA THR A 25 3.72 -20.33 -15.65
C THR A 25 2.47 -20.17 -16.47
N SER A 26 2.42 -19.12 -17.28
CA SER A 26 1.34 -18.86 -18.23
C SER A 26 1.93 -18.32 -19.52
N LYS A 27 1.26 -18.61 -20.66
CA LYS A 27 1.56 -18.03 -21.97
C LYS A 27 0.67 -16.85 -22.33
N ASP A 28 -0.50 -16.76 -21.70
CA ASP A 28 -1.55 -15.79 -22.00
C ASP A 28 -1.93 -14.92 -20.79
N GLY A 29 -1.34 -15.15 -19.61
CA GLY A 29 -1.66 -14.46 -18.36
C GLY A 29 -3.01 -14.87 -17.75
N ILE A 30 -3.75 -15.76 -18.37
CA ILE A 30 -5.10 -16.22 -17.97
C ILE A 30 -5.05 -17.67 -17.51
N THR A 31 -4.45 -18.53 -18.33
CA THR A 31 -4.32 -19.98 -18.05
C THR A 31 -2.96 -20.25 -17.43
N TRP A 32 -2.95 -20.83 -16.23
CA TRP A 32 -1.73 -21.06 -15.46
C TRP A 32 -1.47 -22.54 -15.23
N GLU A 33 -0.24 -22.96 -15.49
CA GLU A 33 0.25 -24.29 -15.17
C GLU A 33 1.11 -24.24 -13.91
N LYS A 34 0.69 -24.92 -12.86
CA LYS A 34 1.49 -25.07 -11.63
C LYS A 34 2.67 -25.98 -11.89
N SER A 35 3.86 -25.56 -11.49
CA SER A 35 5.01 -26.43 -11.47
C SER A 35 4.74 -27.64 -10.56
N LYS A 36 5.14 -28.82 -11.01
CA LYS A 36 5.08 -30.05 -10.21
C LYS A 36 6.15 -30.07 -9.13
N GLU A 37 7.21 -29.32 -9.32
CA GLU A 37 8.32 -29.16 -8.40
C GLU A 37 8.12 -27.85 -7.65
N ALA A 38 8.19 -27.91 -6.31
CA ALA A 38 8.23 -26.69 -5.51
C ALA A 38 9.54 -25.94 -5.79
N LEU A 39 9.45 -24.58 -5.79
CA LEU A 39 10.69 -23.81 -5.71
C LEU A 39 11.36 -24.10 -4.37
N GLU A 40 12.62 -24.50 -4.42
CA GLU A 40 13.43 -24.73 -3.23
C GLU A 40 13.92 -23.39 -2.64
N ILE A 41 12.96 -22.61 -2.10
CA ILE A 41 13.24 -21.37 -1.38
C ILE A 41 12.62 -21.50 0.05
N PRO A 42 13.09 -22.46 0.85
CA PRO A 42 12.60 -22.64 2.20
C PRO A 42 13.12 -21.54 3.13
N PRO A 43 12.43 -21.29 4.25
CA PRO A 43 12.98 -20.47 5.31
C PRO A 43 14.37 -20.94 5.75
N GLN A 44 15.30 -20.02 5.79
CA GLN A 44 16.68 -20.29 6.16
C GLN A 44 16.86 -20.39 7.69
N GLU A 45 17.97 -20.93 8.13
CA GLU A 45 18.29 -21.05 9.55
C GLU A 45 18.27 -19.68 10.25
N GLY A 46 17.64 -19.62 11.42
CA GLY A 46 17.48 -18.40 12.20
C GLY A 46 16.33 -17.50 11.78
N TYR A 47 15.61 -17.85 10.70
CA TYR A 47 14.39 -17.12 10.27
C TYR A 47 13.10 -17.84 10.71
N ASP A 48 12.05 -17.03 10.98
CA ASP A 48 10.73 -17.56 11.36
C ASP A 48 10.05 -18.23 10.16
N LYS A 49 9.77 -19.53 10.28
CA LYS A 49 9.16 -20.34 9.23
C LYS A 49 7.72 -19.92 8.86
N ARG A 50 7.06 -19.16 9.73
CA ARG A 50 5.68 -18.66 9.52
C ARG A 50 5.63 -17.27 8.91
N ASN A 51 6.77 -16.60 8.80
CA ASN A 51 6.90 -15.26 8.25
C ASN A 51 7.94 -15.26 7.14
N TRP A 52 7.59 -15.90 6.02
CA TRP A 52 8.44 -16.10 4.86
C TRP A 52 7.56 -16.09 3.61
N ARG A 53 7.27 -14.88 3.07
CA ARG A 53 6.22 -14.71 2.07
C ARG A 53 6.41 -13.50 1.16
N ASP A 54 5.47 -13.37 0.21
CA ASP A 54 5.28 -12.24 -0.69
C ASP A 54 6.51 -12.00 -1.58
N PRO A 55 6.95 -12.99 -2.37
CA PRO A 55 8.10 -12.82 -3.23
C PRO A 55 7.83 -11.80 -4.32
N PHE A 56 8.86 -11.03 -4.65
CA PHE A 56 8.93 -10.16 -5.81
C PHE A 56 10.21 -10.44 -6.57
N VAL A 57 10.14 -10.51 -7.89
CA VAL A 57 11.27 -10.83 -8.77
C VAL A 57 11.45 -9.74 -9.80
N LEU A 58 12.69 -9.29 -9.98
CA LEU A 58 13.07 -8.40 -11.07
C LEU A 58 14.39 -8.86 -11.70
N TRP A 59 14.64 -8.39 -12.90
CA TRP A 59 15.91 -8.57 -13.58
C TRP A 59 16.89 -7.46 -13.17
N ASP A 60 18.06 -7.83 -12.68
CA ASP A 60 19.18 -6.93 -12.42
C ASP A 60 20.05 -6.87 -13.66
N GLU A 61 19.93 -5.78 -14.42
CA GLU A 61 20.66 -5.59 -15.67
C GLU A 61 22.18 -5.47 -15.45
N GLU A 62 22.61 -4.90 -14.32
CA GLU A 62 24.02 -4.69 -14.01
C GLU A 62 24.74 -6.02 -13.71
N ARG A 63 24.05 -6.94 -13.00
CA ARG A 63 24.58 -8.25 -12.63
C ARG A 63 24.17 -9.37 -13.58
N GLU A 64 23.29 -9.07 -14.52
CA GLU A 64 22.72 -10.03 -15.46
C GLU A 64 22.13 -11.26 -14.77
N GLU A 65 21.33 -11.02 -13.70
CA GLU A 65 20.67 -12.06 -12.94
C GLU A 65 19.30 -11.62 -12.42
N TYR A 66 18.47 -12.57 -12.08
CA TYR A 66 17.21 -12.30 -11.38
C TYR A 66 17.48 -12.09 -9.90
N LEU A 67 16.93 -11.02 -9.36
CA LEU A 67 16.85 -10.72 -7.95
C LEU A 67 15.44 -11.07 -7.45
N LEU A 68 15.34 -11.93 -6.44
CA LEU A 68 14.11 -12.17 -5.70
C LEU A 68 14.27 -11.59 -4.31
N ILE A 69 13.30 -10.77 -3.89
CA ILE A 69 13.16 -10.32 -2.52
C ILE A 69 11.89 -10.88 -1.92
N LEU A 70 11.87 -11.12 -0.62
CA LEU A 70 10.66 -11.51 0.11
C LEU A 70 10.70 -11.03 1.55
N GLY A 71 9.51 -10.92 2.13
CA GLY A 71 9.34 -10.57 3.53
C GLY A 71 9.67 -11.72 4.46
N ALA A 72 10.49 -11.45 5.49
CA ALA A 72 10.93 -12.41 6.47
C ALA A 72 11.00 -11.80 7.88
N ARG A 73 11.15 -12.67 8.89
CA ARG A 73 11.46 -12.26 10.25
C ARG A 73 12.63 -13.10 10.79
N LYS A 74 13.44 -12.49 11.65
CA LYS A 74 14.52 -13.20 12.32
C LYS A 74 14.26 -13.22 13.82
N GLY A 75 14.16 -14.44 14.39
CA GLY A 75 13.80 -14.65 15.79
C GLY A 75 12.30 -14.80 16.02
N GLU A 76 11.94 -15.25 17.22
CA GLU A 76 10.56 -15.62 17.59
C GLU A 76 9.79 -14.51 18.33
N ASP A 77 10.48 -13.48 18.82
CA ASP A 77 9.85 -12.42 19.62
C ASP A 77 9.02 -11.49 18.73
N LYS A 78 7.71 -11.68 18.76
CA LYS A 78 6.75 -10.87 18.00
C LYS A 78 6.68 -9.40 18.43
N ARG A 79 7.20 -9.06 19.61
CA ARG A 79 7.20 -7.69 20.14
C ARG A 79 8.41 -6.88 19.68
N LYS A 80 9.38 -7.53 19.05
CA LYS A 80 10.56 -6.86 18.52
C LYS A 80 10.36 -6.55 17.04
N GLN A 81 10.93 -5.44 16.62
CA GLN A 81 10.99 -4.99 15.22
C GLN A 81 11.98 -5.87 14.44
N THR A 82 11.57 -7.11 14.21
CA THR A 82 12.43 -8.17 13.64
C THR A 82 12.16 -8.42 12.15
N GLY A 83 11.28 -7.63 11.55
CA GLY A 83 10.99 -7.67 10.11
C GLY A 83 12.22 -7.31 9.30
N ARG A 84 12.35 -7.99 8.17
CA ARG A 84 13.39 -7.76 7.17
C ARG A 84 12.98 -8.25 5.81
N LEU A 85 13.64 -7.78 4.80
CA LEU A 85 13.62 -8.35 3.48
C LEU A 85 14.86 -9.20 3.32
N VAL A 86 14.69 -10.40 2.80
CA VAL A 86 15.80 -11.27 2.38
C VAL A 86 15.82 -11.38 0.87
N HIS A 87 16.96 -11.80 0.32
CA HIS A 87 17.05 -11.93 -1.12
C HIS A 87 17.76 -13.20 -1.57
N PHE A 88 17.40 -13.56 -2.78
CA PHE A 88 17.99 -14.65 -3.55
C PHE A 88 18.33 -14.14 -4.94
N THR A 89 19.30 -14.79 -5.59
CA THR A 89 19.61 -14.54 -6.99
C THR A 89 19.50 -15.81 -7.81
N SER A 90 19.21 -15.65 -9.11
CA SER A 90 19.10 -16.77 -10.06
C SER A 90 19.46 -16.32 -11.46
N LYS A 91 20.07 -17.21 -12.25
CA LYS A 91 20.32 -17.00 -13.68
C LYS A 91 19.21 -17.58 -14.58
N ASP A 92 18.32 -18.44 -14.02
CA ASP A 92 17.41 -19.25 -14.82
C ASP A 92 15.98 -19.32 -14.25
N LEU A 93 15.67 -18.59 -13.14
CA LEU A 93 14.41 -18.62 -12.40
C LEU A 93 14.08 -20.01 -11.79
N LYS A 94 14.97 -20.96 -11.84
CA LYS A 94 14.79 -22.32 -11.33
C LYS A 94 15.65 -22.60 -10.11
N LYS A 95 16.92 -22.24 -10.19
CA LYS A 95 17.88 -22.40 -9.11
C LYS A 95 18.14 -21.06 -8.45
N TRP A 96 17.84 -20.99 -7.16
CA TRP A 96 17.96 -19.78 -6.38
C TRP A 96 19.04 -19.91 -5.31
N GLU A 97 19.91 -18.93 -5.23
CA GLU A 97 20.95 -18.85 -4.22
C GLU A 97 20.60 -17.80 -3.18
N PHE A 98 20.54 -18.21 -1.91
CA PHE A 98 20.29 -17.29 -0.80
C PHE A 98 21.48 -16.37 -0.56
N LYS A 99 21.24 -15.08 -0.47
CA LYS A 99 22.25 -14.03 -0.29
C LYS A 99 22.19 -13.34 1.07
N GLY A 100 21.18 -13.66 1.89
CA GLY A 100 21.01 -13.06 3.21
C GLY A 100 19.98 -11.95 3.29
N ASP A 101 20.12 -11.09 4.28
CA ASP A 101 19.27 -9.93 4.45
C ASP A 101 19.51 -8.93 3.31
N PHE A 102 18.44 -8.53 2.62
CA PHE A 102 18.46 -7.44 1.64
C PHE A 102 18.34 -6.09 2.32
N TRP A 103 17.42 -6.00 3.28
CA TRP A 103 17.19 -4.80 4.07
C TRP A 103 16.63 -5.17 5.45
N ALA A 104 17.29 -4.73 6.51
CA ALA A 104 16.97 -5.08 7.88
C ALA A 104 17.09 -3.85 8.81
N PRO A 105 16.20 -2.85 8.66
CA PRO A 105 16.34 -1.57 9.35
C PRO A 105 15.96 -1.62 10.83
N GLY A 106 15.26 -2.66 11.29
CA GLY A 106 14.85 -2.80 12.69
C GLY A 106 13.71 -1.87 13.12
N ILE A 107 12.81 -1.52 12.20
CA ILE A 107 11.72 -0.54 12.45
C ILE A 107 10.32 -1.19 12.53
N TYR A 108 10.08 -2.30 11.84
CA TYR A 108 8.76 -2.95 11.80
C TYR A 108 8.83 -4.44 12.12
N THR A 109 7.69 -4.99 12.50
CA THR A 109 7.54 -6.42 12.77
C THR A 109 7.65 -7.26 11.50
N MET A 110 7.16 -6.76 10.39
CA MET A 110 7.17 -7.42 9.08
C MET A 110 7.13 -6.38 7.97
N PHE A 111 7.70 -6.74 6.83
CA PHE A 111 7.54 -6.05 5.55
C PHE A 111 6.79 -6.98 4.62
N GLU A 112 5.54 -6.67 4.33
CA GLU A 112 4.67 -7.47 3.47
C GLU A 112 4.61 -6.89 2.06
N MET A 113 4.33 -7.73 1.06
CA MET A 113 4.18 -7.32 -0.33
C MET A 113 5.35 -6.46 -0.85
N PRO A 114 6.63 -6.78 -0.56
CA PRO A 114 7.74 -5.95 -1.02
C PRO A 114 7.80 -5.93 -2.54
N GLU A 115 8.11 -4.77 -3.10
CA GLU A 115 8.29 -4.56 -4.53
C GLU A 115 9.39 -3.53 -4.77
N ILE A 116 10.18 -3.70 -5.83
CA ILE A 116 11.20 -2.74 -6.26
C ILE A 116 10.94 -2.35 -7.70
N PHE A 117 10.96 -1.05 -7.98
CA PHE A 117 10.92 -0.54 -9.35
C PHE A 117 11.78 0.71 -9.50
N LYS A 118 12.12 1.02 -10.74
CA LYS A 118 12.82 2.25 -11.10
C LYS A 118 11.85 3.24 -11.74
N MET A 119 11.95 4.52 -11.35
CA MET A 119 11.26 5.62 -11.98
C MET A 119 12.21 6.81 -12.04
N GLY A 120 12.48 7.34 -13.22
CA GLY A 120 13.54 8.32 -13.42
C GLY A 120 14.89 7.77 -12.94
N ASP A 121 15.58 8.57 -12.13
CA ASP A 121 16.91 8.23 -11.60
C ASP A 121 16.88 7.51 -10.26
N TRP A 122 15.69 7.14 -9.77
CA TRP A 122 15.53 6.56 -8.46
C TRP A 122 14.98 5.14 -8.51
N TRP A 123 15.48 4.30 -7.62
CA TRP A 123 14.90 3.04 -7.23
C TRP A 123 13.94 3.25 -6.05
N TYR A 124 12.81 2.58 -6.09
CA TYR A 124 11.80 2.62 -5.03
C TYR A 124 11.54 1.22 -4.52
N LEU A 125 11.60 1.08 -3.20
CA LEU A 125 11.22 -0.12 -2.47
C LEU A 125 9.86 0.17 -1.81
N VAL A 126 8.82 -0.49 -2.27
CA VAL A 126 7.46 -0.39 -1.71
C VAL A 126 7.18 -1.60 -0.83
N PHE A 127 6.49 -1.41 0.26
CA PHE A 127 6.07 -2.48 1.17
C PHE A 127 4.88 -2.04 2.04
N SER A 128 4.18 -3.03 2.60
CA SER A 128 3.14 -2.81 3.61
C SER A 128 3.65 -3.24 5.00
N GLU A 129 3.24 -2.52 6.04
CA GLU A 129 3.53 -2.86 7.42
C GLU A 129 2.25 -2.81 8.27
N TYR A 130 2.15 -3.64 9.30
CA TYR A 130 0.98 -3.73 10.18
C TYR A 130 1.29 -3.48 11.66
N SER A 131 2.52 -3.16 12.00
CA SER A 131 2.97 -3.01 13.39
C SER A 131 2.72 -1.62 13.97
N GLU A 132 2.54 -0.61 13.12
CA GLU A 132 2.33 0.78 13.54
C GLU A 132 1.12 1.40 12.85
N GLY A 133 1.21 1.67 11.55
CA GLY A 133 0.22 2.43 10.81
C GLY A 133 -0.76 1.61 9.99
N ASN A 134 -0.46 0.34 9.72
CA ASN A 134 -1.15 -0.47 8.71
C ASN A 134 -1.18 0.27 7.37
N LYS A 135 -0.02 0.62 6.85
CA LYS A 135 0.12 1.45 5.66
C LYS A 135 0.99 0.78 4.59
N ILE A 136 0.87 1.31 3.38
CA ILE A 136 1.82 1.07 2.30
C ILE A 136 2.83 2.20 2.35
N HIS A 137 4.10 1.84 2.53
CA HIS A 137 5.22 2.77 2.56
C HIS A 137 6.12 2.58 1.35
N TYR A 138 6.96 3.57 1.09
CA TYR A 138 8.07 3.44 0.17
C TYR A 138 9.38 3.95 0.77
N ARG A 139 10.46 3.48 0.21
CA ARG A 139 11.83 3.97 0.38
C ARG A 139 12.40 4.28 -0.99
N ARG A 140 13.37 5.15 -1.07
CA ARG A 140 14.06 5.46 -2.32
C ARG A 140 15.56 5.31 -2.20
N SER A 141 16.24 5.04 -3.31
CA SER A 141 17.68 4.93 -3.39
C SER A 141 18.18 5.25 -4.81
N LYS A 142 19.43 5.68 -4.94
CA LYS A 142 20.09 5.77 -6.24
C LYS A 142 20.60 4.42 -6.75
N ASN A 143 20.64 3.41 -5.88
CA ASN A 143 21.13 2.08 -6.20
C ASN A 143 20.07 1.01 -5.88
N LEU A 144 20.00 -0.05 -6.70
CA LEU A 144 19.08 -1.16 -6.53
C LEU A 144 19.21 -1.84 -5.15
N TYR A 145 20.38 -1.88 -4.58
CA TYR A 145 20.69 -2.51 -3.31
C TYR A 145 20.74 -1.53 -2.12
N GLY A 146 20.29 -0.29 -2.31
CA GLY A 146 20.32 0.76 -1.29
C GLY A 146 21.64 1.55 -1.28
N PRO A 147 21.90 2.35 -0.24
CA PRO A 147 21.07 2.49 0.96
C PRO A 147 19.69 3.05 0.68
N TRP A 148 18.69 2.57 1.43
CA TRP A 148 17.29 2.96 1.31
C TRP A 148 16.98 4.09 2.28
N GLU A 149 16.53 5.24 1.78
CA GLU A 149 16.15 6.41 2.58
C GLU A 149 14.63 6.56 2.65
N ALA A 150 14.13 7.02 3.79
CA ALA A 150 12.74 7.37 4.00
C ALA A 150 12.56 8.86 3.71
N PRO A 151 11.75 9.29 2.74
CA PRO A 151 11.28 10.66 2.66
C PRO A 151 10.42 11.03 3.87
N PHE A 152 10.20 12.32 4.08
CA PHE A 152 9.36 12.80 5.18
C PHE A 152 7.93 12.25 5.09
N ASP A 153 7.35 12.30 3.90
CA ASP A 153 6.06 11.66 3.58
C ASP A 153 6.33 10.41 2.74
N ASP A 154 6.45 9.29 3.43
CA ASP A 154 6.91 8.01 2.88
C ASP A 154 5.79 6.98 2.69
N ALA A 155 4.52 7.41 2.83
CA ALA A 155 3.36 6.53 2.72
C ALA A 155 2.47 6.90 1.54
N PHE A 156 1.83 5.90 0.97
CA PHE A 156 0.76 6.09 0.00
C PHE A 156 -0.58 6.03 0.73
N ASP A 157 -1.33 7.12 0.68
CA ASP A 157 -2.64 7.22 1.32
C ASP A 157 -2.63 7.11 2.85
N GLY A 158 -3.82 7.07 3.45
CA GLY A 158 -4.02 7.06 4.89
C GLY A 158 -3.84 5.68 5.54
N ARG A 159 -4.16 5.64 6.84
CA ARG A 159 -4.15 4.40 7.62
C ARG A 159 -5.10 3.37 7.01
N ALA A 160 -4.64 2.13 6.98
CA ALA A 160 -5.36 0.94 6.51
C ALA A 160 -5.51 0.82 4.98
N TYR A 161 -4.94 1.71 4.18
CA TYR A 161 -4.67 1.40 2.78
C TYR A 161 -3.51 0.42 2.70
N TYR A 162 -3.78 -0.81 2.21
CA TYR A 162 -2.89 -1.93 2.51
C TYR A 162 -2.67 -2.90 1.35
N ALA A 163 -1.62 -3.74 1.50
CA ALA A 163 -1.22 -4.83 0.62
C ALA A 163 -1.02 -4.40 -0.84
N GLY A 164 -0.39 -3.23 -1.02
CA GLY A 164 -0.19 -2.63 -2.33
C GLY A 164 0.83 -3.34 -3.19
N ARG A 165 0.51 -3.42 -4.49
CA ARG A 165 1.41 -3.79 -5.58
C ARG A 165 1.23 -2.79 -6.71
N THR A 166 2.30 -2.51 -7.43
CA THR A 166 2.22 -1.66 -8.61
C THR A 166 2.29 -2.45 -9.90
N ALA A 167 1.73 -1.88 -10.96
CA ALA A 167 1.92 -2.34 -12.32
C ALA A 167 2.22 -1.14 -13.23
N PHE A 168 3.06 -1.35 -14.22
CA PHE A 168 3.39 -0.36 -15.23
C PHE A 168 2.83 -0.80 -16.57
N ASP A 169 1.99 0.06 -17.19
CA ASP A 169 1.31 -0.25 -18.47
C ASP A 169 2.10 0.22 -19.70
N GLY A 170 3.30 0.75 -19.50
CA GLY A 170 4.14 1.35 -20.55
C GLY A 170 4.16 2.88 -20.50
N GLU A 171 3.19 3.50 -19.84
CA GLU A 171 3.05 4.95 -19.71
C GLU A 171 2.89 5.36 -18.25
N ARG A 172 2.00 4.68 -17.53
CA ARG A 172 1.63 4.99 -16.15
C ARG A 172 1.97 3.84 -15.22
N ARG A 173 2.26 4.17 -13.98
CA ARG A 173 2.37 3.19 -12.91
C ARG A 173 1.17 3.31 -12.00
N VAL A 174 0.47 2.21 -11.79
CA VAL A 174 -0.72 2.15 -10.95
C VAL A 174 -0.44 1.28 -9.73
N LEU A 175 -0.70 1.82 -8.56
CA LEU A 175 -0.66 1.11 -7.28
C LEU A 175 -2.05 0.55 -6.99
N PHE A 176 -2.11 -0.73 -6.73
CA PHE A 176 -3.32 -1.47 -6.38
C PHE A 176 -3.26 -1.87 -4.92
N GLY A 177 -4.16 -1.33 -4.14
CA GLY A 177 -4.31 -1.65 -2.74
C GLY A 177 -5.79 -1.79 -2.36
N TRP A 178 -6.06 -2.02 -1.09
CA TRP A 178 -7.42 -2.12 -0.59
C TRP A 178 -7.58 -1.38 0.73
N VAL A 179 -8.78 -0.88 0.97
CA VAL A 179 -9.20 -0.26 2.22
C VAL A 179 -10.11 -1.25 2.96
N PRO A 180 -9.80 -1.65 4.20
CA PRO A 180 -10.62 -2.60 4.94
C PRO A 180 -11.97 -1.99 5.29
N THR A 181 -12.99 -2.84 5.34
CA THR A 181 -14.28 -2.50 5.90
C THR A 181 -14.28 -2.68 7.41
N ARG A 182 -15.28 -2.12 8.08
CA ARG A 182 -15.52 -2.35 9.50
C ARG A 182 -16.50 -3.50 9.71
N ILE A 183 -16.39 -4.19 10.85
CA ILE A 183 -17.37 -5.19 11.27
C ILE A 183 -18.73 -4.51 11.38
N ASP A 184 -19.77 -5.14 10.79
CA ASP A 184 -21.15 -4.66 10.76
C ASP A 184 -21.32 -3.28 10.11
N ASN A 185 -20.36 -2.81 9.32
CA ASN A 185 -20.29 -1.46 8.75
C ASN A 185 -20.40 -0.34 9.81
N ASP A 186 -19.95 -0.59 11.01
CA ASP A 186 -19.90 0.37 12.10
C ASP A 186 -18.47 0.88 12.28
N ASP A 187 -18.28 2.19 12.15
CA ASP A 187 -16.96 2.84 12.23
C ASP A 187 -16.26 2.68 13.59
N LYS A 188 -17.02 2.33 14.63
CA LYS A 188 -16.48 2.05 15.98
C LYS A 188 -15.91 0.64 16.11
N ASN A 189 -16.26 -0.26 15.21
CA ASN A 189 -15.84 -1.64 15.27
C ASN A 189 -14.45 -1.87 14.68
N ALA A 190 -13.88 -3.05 14.92
CA ALA A 190 -12.60 -3.46 14.38
C ALA A 190 -12.64 -3.61 12.85
N TYR A 191 -11.48 -3.50 12.23
CA TYR A 191 -11.35 -3.74 10.79
C TYR A 191 -11.55 -5.22 10.44
N LEU A 192 -12.27 -5.44 9.34
CA LEU A 192 -12.23 -6.69 8.59
C LEU A 192 -11.13 -6.58 7.53
N TRP A 193 -10.18 -7.49 7.55
CA TRP A 193 -9.15 -7.55 6.51
C TRP A 193 -9.74 -8.01 5.18
N GLY A 194 -9.43 -7.23 4.13
CA GLY A 194 -10.10 -7.31 2.84
C GLY A 194 -11.26 -6.34 2.76
N GLY A 195 -11.41 -5.66 1.65
CA GLY A 195 -12.42 -4.62 1.51
C GLY A 195 -12.45 -4.03 0.12
N THR A 196 -12.66 -2.73 0.04
CA THR A 196 -12.78 -2.03 -1.22
C THR A 196 -11.41 -1.92 -1.90
N PHE A 197 -11.36 -2.36 -3.13
CA PHE A 197 -10.21 -2.17 -4.01
C PHE A 197 -10.09 -0.71 -4.40
N VAL A 198 -8.89 -0.14 -4.23
CA VAL A 198 -8.62 1.28 -4.52
C VAL A 198 -7.32 1.39 -5.33
N PRO A 199 -7.39 1.71 -6.62
CA PRO A 199 -6.22 1.98 -7.43
C PRO A 199 -5.83 3.46 -7.36
N HIS A 200 -4.52 3.72 -7.35
CA HIS A 200 -3.94 5.05 -7.47
C HIS A 200 -2.90 5.08 -8.59
N GLU A 201 -2.90 6.12 -9.39
CA GLU A 201 -1.77 6.39 -10.27
C GLU A 201 -0.62 7.00 -9.48
N VAL A 202 0.56 6.41 -9.58
CA VAL A 202 1.78 6.86 -8.90
C VAL A 202 2.57 7.76 -9.83
N PHE A 203 2.98 8.92 -9.35
CA PHE A 203 3.85 9.84 -10.06
C PHE A 203 5.04 10.26 -9.24
N GLN A 204 6.12 10.64 -9.93
CA GLN A 204 7.33 11.15 -9.29
C GLN A 204 7.30 12.68 -9.31
N LYS A 205 7.60 13.29 -8.16
CA LYS A 205 7.82 14.73 -8.02
C LYS A 205 9.26 15.08 -8.42
N GLU A 206 9.53 16.38 -8.63
CA GLU A 206 10.85 16.87 -9.05
C GLU A 206 11.98 16.51 -8.08
N ASP A 207 11.69 16.44 -6.80
CA ASP A 207 12.64 16.06 -5.76
C ASP A 207 12.87 14.54 -5.64
N GLY A 208 12.18 13.74 -6.48
CA GLY A 208 12.24 12.30 -6.46
C GLY A 208 11.36 11.65 -5.38
N THR A 209 10.50 12.39 -4.69
CA THR A 209 9.45 11.80 -3.87
C THR A 209 8.29 11.33 -4.73
N LEU A 210 7.51 10.38 -4.21
CA LEU A 210 6.33 9.87 -4.91
C LEU A 210 5.06 10.56 -4.41
N GLY A 211 4.11 10.72 -5.31
CA GLY A 211 2.75 11.10 -5.02
C GLY A 211 1.77 10.14 -5.67
N VAL A 212 0.52 10.22 -5.26
CA VAL A 212 -0.58 9.46 -5.85
C VAL A 212 -1.72 10.38 -6.27
N LYS A 213 -2.45 9.97 -7.27
CA LYS A 213 -3.69 10.62 -7.73
C LYS A 213 -4.70 9.56 -8.14
N PRO A 214 -6.00 9.89 -8.18
CA PRO A 214 -7.01 8.99 -8.75
C PRO A 214 -6.65 8.59 -10.19
N VAL A 215 -6.97 7.35 -10.55
CA VAL A 215 -6.83 6.89 -11.94
C VAL A 215 -7.91 7.56 -12.79
N ASP A 216 -7.55 8.11 -13.94
CA ASP A 216 -8.46 8.88 -14.79
C ASP A 216 -9.74 8.09 -15.15
N GLN A 217 -9.63 6.80 -15.46
CA GLN A 217 -10.77 5.94 -15.75
C GLN A 217 -11.77 5.83 -14.60
N MET A 218 -11.31 5.98 -13.35
CA MET A 218 -12.24 6.05 -12.21
C MET A 218 -12.99 7.38 -12.21
N MET A 219 -12.31 8.48 -12.54
CA MET A 219 -12.94 9.79 -12.59
C MET A 219 -13.93 9.90 -13.76
N GLU A 220 -13.65 9.26 -14.89
CA GLU A 220 -14.54 9.16 -16.04
C GLU A 220 -15.83 8.37 -15.74
N ALA A 221 -15.82 7.49 -14.75
CA ALA A 221 -17.02 6.76 -14.32
C ALA A 221 -18.04 7.64 -13.59
N PHE A 222 -17.62 8.82 -13.14
CA PHE A 222 -18.53 9.81 -12.56
C PHE A 222 -19.02 10.73 -13.68
N ASP A 223 -20.32 10.72 -13.94
CA ASP A 223 -21.00 11.60 -14.86
C ASP A 223 -21.75 12.72 -14.13
N GLY A 224 -22.29 13.67 -14.89
CA GLY A 224 -23.17 14.70 -14.31
C GLY A 224 -22.46 15.68 -13.36
N TRP A 225 -21.18 15.99 -13.62
CA TRP A 225 -20.47 17.02 -12.86
C TRP A 225 -21.26 18.31 -12.74
N LYS A 226 -21.43 18.81 -11.54
CA LYS A 226 -22.13 20.07 -11.23
C LYS A 226 -21.18 21.02 -10.53
N ASP A 227 -21.19 22.29 -10.97
CA ASP A 227 -20.56 23.36 -10.23
C ASP A 227 -21.43 23.68 -9.00
N LEU A 228 -20.85 23.60 -7.83
CA LEU A 228 -21.55 23.90 -6.58
C LEU A 228 -21.78 25.40 -6.37
N PHE A 229 -21.04 26.22 -7.11
CA PHE A 229 -21.13 27.68 -7.03
C PHE A 229 -21.21 28.31 -8.40
N ASN A 230 -22.02 29.38 -8.50
CA ASN A 230 -22.10 30.22 -9.69
C ASN A 230 -21.91 31.71 -9.28
N PRO A 231 -20.75 32.35 -9.57
CA PRO A 231 -19.58 31.79 -10.27
C PRO A 231 -18.89 30.69 -9.44
N CYS A 232 -18.12 29.81 -10.11
CA CYS A 232 -17.44 28.65 -9.52
C CYS A 232 -16.35 29.00 -8.48
N MET A 233 -16.46 30.15 -7.88
CA MET A 233 -15.54 30.62 -6.82
C MET A 233 -16.33 31.31 -5.71
N LYS A 234 -16.07 30.90 -4.48
CA LYS A 234 -16.66 31.48 -3.28
C LYS A 234 -15.56 31.78 -2.26
N THR A 235 -15.59 32.97 -1.70
CA THR A 235 -14.79 33.30 -0.53
C THR A 235 -15.54 32.88 0.71
N ILE A 236 -14.90 32.12 1.57
CA ILE A 236 -15.48 31.62 2.82
C ILE A 236 -14.71 32.24 3.98
N ASP A 237 -15.42 32.92 4.88
CA ASP A 237 -14.84 33.35 6.16
C ASP A 237 -14.85 32.13 7.11
N THR A 238 -13.67 31.78 7.60
CA THR A 238 -13.41 30.51 8.30
C THR A 238 -13.89 30.47 9.74
N LYS A 239 -14.59 31.46 10.22
CA LYS A 239 -15.17 31.44 11.59
C LYS A 239 -16.42 30.60 11.72
N GLU A 240 -17.06 30.32 10.59
CA GLU A 240 -18.33 29.56 10.57
C GLU A 240 -18.31 28.50 9.48
N GLU A 241 -19.01 27.41 9.71
CA GLU A 241 -19.23 26.40 8.69
C GLU A 241 -20.10 26.96 7.56
N THR A 242 -19.71 26.69 6.34
CA THR A 242 -20.50 27.03 5.16
C THR A 242 -20.96 25.76 4.48
N LEU A 243 -22.27 25.59 4.35
CA LEU A 243 -22.85 24.48 3.59
C LEU A 243 -22.53 24.66 2.09
N LEU A 244 -21.89 23.67 1.50
CA LEU A 244 -21.52 23.66 0.08
C LEU A 244 -22.58 22.96 -0.78
N CYS A 245 -23.13 21.86 -0.28
CA CYS A 245 -24.13 21.04 -0.96
C CYS A 245 -24.97 20.27 0.05
N GLU A 246 -26.29 20.24 -0.13
CA GLU A 246 -27.22 19.53 0.78
C GLU A 246 -27.23 18.02 0.51
N ASP A 247 -27.02 17.59 -0.73
CA ASP A 247 -27.07 16.18 -1.12
C ASP A 247 -26.03 15.89 -2.20
N THR A 248 -25.04 15.07 -1.84
CA THR A 248 -24.01 14.58 -2.76
C THR A 248 -24.29 13.15 -3.23
N GLY A 249 -25.32 12.50 -2.72
CA GLY A 249 -25.51 11.06 -2.87
C GLY A 249 -24.48 10.25 -2.07
N SER A 250 -24.66 8.94 -2.01
CA SER A 250 -23.77 8.03 -1.28
C SER A 250 -22.46 7.69 -2.03
N ILE A 251 -22.42 7.95 -3.32
CA ILE A 251 -21.24 7.73 -4.20
C ILE A 251 -21.02 9.00 -4.99
N ALA A 252 -19.98 9.73 -4.66
CA ALA A 252 -19.68 11.01 -5.30
C ALA A 252 -18.17 11.21 -5.46
N ALA A 253 -17.79 11.97 -6.48
CA ALA A 253 -16.46 12.53 -6.63
C ALA A 253 -16.53 14.04 -6.41
N PHE A 254 -15.59 14.59 -5.66
CA PHE A 254 -15.49 16.01 -5.38
C PHE A 254 -14.14 16.53 -5.86
N LYS A 255 -14.18 17.63 -6.61
CA LYS A 255 -12.97 18.30 -7.10
C LYS A 255 -13.05 19.79 -6.78
N THR A 256 -12.04 20.30 -6.11
CA THR A 256 -11.96 21.72 -5.78
C THR A 256 -10.52 22.22 -5.81
N THR A 257 -10.38 23.53 -5.99
CA THR A 257 -9.13 24.24 -5.74
C THR A 257 -9.36 25.22 -4.63
N VAL A 258 -8.60 25.06 -3.55
CA VAL A 258 -8.67 25.97 -2.40
C VAL A 258 -7.51 26.95 -2.50
N LYS A 259 -7.82 28.25 -2.40
CA LYS A 259 -6.84 29.31 -2.21
C LYS A 259 -7.04 29.89 -0.82
N PHE A 260 -5.99 29.99 -0.07
CA PHE A 260 -6.02 30.51 1.28
C PHE A 260 -5.08 31.72 1.42
N GLU A 261 -5.41 32.61 2.35
CA GLU A 261 -4.62 33.80 2.64
C GLU A 261 -3.41 33.45 3.51
N GLU A 262 -2.41 34.33 3.47
CA GLU A 262 -1.23 34.25 4.35
C GLU A 262 -1.65 34.23 5.82
N GLY A 263 -1.09 33.28 6.59
CA GLY A 263 -1.45 33.09 8.00
C GLY A 263 -2.62 32.12 8.24
N THR A 264 -3.21 31.53 7.20
CA THR A 264 -4.15 30.42 7.36
C THR A 264 -3.42 29.22 7.94
N LYS A 265 -3.87 28.71 9.08
CA LYS A 265 -3.25 27.58 9.77
C LYS A 265 -3.80 26.25 9.33
N GLU A 266 -5.11 26.18 9.25
CA GLU A 266 -5.83 24.95 8.88
C GLU A 266 -7.18 25.31 8.23
N PHE A 267 -7.69 24.38 7.45
CA PHE A 267 -9.08 24.35 7.02
C PHE A 267 -9.54 22.90 6.91
N SER A 268 -10.84 22.69 6.91
CA SER A 268 -11.41 21.36 6.74
C SER A 268 -12.58 21.34 5.77
N ILE A 269 -12.82 20.17 5.20
CA ILE A 269 -14.00 19.87 4.39
C ILE A 269 -14.68 18.70 5.05
N ARG A 270 -15.96 18.86 5.38
CA ARG A 270 -16.76 17.82 6.01
C ARG A 270 -17.77 17.25 5.02
N PHE A 271 -17.92 15.93 5.05
CA PHE A 271 -18.87 15.17 4.26
C PHE A 271 -19.85 14.43 5.17
N TYR A 272 -21.09 14.29 4.72
CA TYR A 272 -22.12 13.48 5.38
C TYR A 272 -22.30 13.85 6.85
N LYS A 273 -22.37 15.15 7.15
CA LYS A 273 -22.64 15.60 8.51
C LYS A 273 -24.07 15.22 8.89
N ASP A 274 -24.18 14.47 9.97
CA ASP A 274 -25.47 14.20 10.63
C ASP A 274 -25.74 15.31 11.63
N GLU A 275 -26.83 16.04 11.44
CA GLU A 275 -27.16 17.20 12.27
C GLU A 275 -27.58 16.85 13.71
N GLU A 276 -28.09 15.62 13.94
CA GLU A 276 -28.52 15.19 15.27
C GLU A 276 -27.32 14.72 16.12
N THR A 277 -26.40 14.02 15.51
CA THR A 277 -25.24 13.42 16.20
C THR A 277 -23.96 14.22 16.04
N GLU A 278 -23.94 15.22 15.15
CA GLU A 278 -22.76 15.98 14.70
C GLU A 278 -21.63 15.11 14.14
N VAL A 279 -21.88 13.86 13.81
CA VAL A 279 -20.91 12.96 13.20
C VAL A 279 -20.73 13.33 11.74
N SER A 280 -19.49 13.37 11.28
CA SER A 280 -19.13 13.66 9.89
C SER A 280 -17.82 12.99 9.52
N TYR A 281 -17.57 12.85 8.22
CA TYR A 281 -16.24 12.56 7.70
C TYR A 281 -15.53 13.89 7.43
N GLU A 282 -14.40 14.12 8.08
CA GLU A 282 -13.67 15.38 7.98
C GLU A 282 -12.29 15.16 7.35
N TYR A 283 -12.00 15.90 6.29
CA TYR A 283 -10.66 16.10 5.76
C TYR A 283 -10.12 17.41 6.30
N ARG A 284 -9.13 17.35 7.18
CA ARG A 284 -8.47 18.50 7.78
C ARG A 284 -7.10 18.72 7.14
N PHE A 285 -6.85 19.92 6.69
CA PHE A 285 -5.62 20.34 6.05
C PHE A 285 -4.86 21.32 6.95
N PHE A 286 -3.65 20.96 7.34
CA PHE A 286 -2.76 21.79 8.14
C PHE A 286 -1.80 22.52 7.22
N VAL A 287 -2.05 23.79 6.94
CA VAL A 287 -1.35 24.59 5.93
C VAL A 287 0.10 24.85 6.34
N GLU A 288 0.35 25.13 7.61
CA GLU A 288 1.70 25.39 8.13
C GLU A 288 2.59 24.15 8.13
N GLU A 289 2.00 22.97 8.16
CA GLU A 289 2.72 21.69 8.22
C GLU A 289 2.82 21.00 6.86
N ASN A 290 2.24 21.58 5.81
CA ASN A 290 2.07 20.92 4.49
C ASN A 290 1.43 19.52 4.57
N LYS A 291 0.45 19.36 5.47
CA LYS A 291 -0.28 18.09 5.72
C LYS A 291 -1.77 18.23 5.42
#